data_c5ffc7b6c7bd7f47a1bfbf8b53bd0a4c
#
_entry.id   c5ffc7b6c7bd7f47a1bfbf8b53bd0a4c
#
_cell.length_a   1.000
_cell.length_b   1.000
_cell.length_c   1.000
_cell.angle_alpha   90.00
_cell.angle_beta   90.00
_cell.angle_gamma   90.00
#
_symmetry.space_group_name_H-M   'P 1'
#
loop_
_entity.id
_entity.type
_entity.pdbx_description
1 polymer ?
#
loop_
_entity_poly.entity_id
_entity_poly.type
_entity_poly.pdbx_seq_one_letter_code
_entity_poly.pdbx_strand_id
1 'polypeptide(L)'
;MPSLIRYFDPLDRVFDRAFGAVLANGDANAASRSIALDVVETPDAYIVKAELPGIPKDKIEVNVEDRNVTIGASFSQEIEANGKTLWQERNFGKLSRAIRLPEPVDANGTQATHVDGVLQLTLPKVAKANSKQITIQ
;
A
#
# COMPACT_ATOMS: atom_id res chain seq x y z
N MET A 1 10.34 -17.44 -8.57
CA MET A 1 9.44 -16.96 -7.53
C MET A 1 8.03 -16.94 -8.06
N PRO A 2 7.13 -17.66 -7.42
CA PRO A 2 5.76 -17.58 -7.86
C PRO A 2 5.33 -16.12 -7.78
N SER A 3 4.69 -15.69 -8.80
CA SER A 3 4.25 -14.31 -8.87
C SER A 3 3.27 -14.03 -7.74
N LEU A 4 3.52 -12.96 -6.99
CA LEU A 4 2.58 -12.49 -5.97
C LEU A 4 1.21 -12.20 -6.57
N ILE A 5 1.17 -11.96 -7.88
CA ILE A 5 -0.08 -11.73 -8.62
C ILE A 5 -1.05 -12.90 -8.45
N ARG A 6 -0.54 -14.10 -8.18
CA ARG A 6 -1.39 -15.26 -7.97
C ARG A 6 -2.23 -15.19 -6.70
N TYR A 7 -1.81 -14.37 -5.75
CA TYR A 7 -2.57 -14.17 -4.53
C TYR A 7 -3.69 -13.14 -4.70
N PHE A 8 -3.66 -12.41 -5.81
CA PHE A 8 -4.69 -11.44 -6.10
C PHE A 8 -5.80 -12.14 -6.88
N ASP A 9 -6.90 -12.37 -6.20
CA ASP A 9 -8.04 -13.06 -6.80
C ASP A 9 -8.93 -12.08 -7.58
N PRO A 10 -10.00 -12.58 -8.20
CA PRO A 10 -10.92 -11.70 -8.93
C PRO A 10 -11.53 -10.58 -8.10
N LEU A 11 -11.62 -10.76 -6.78
CA LEU A 11 -12.14 -9.71 -5.91
C LEU A 11 -11.19 -8.53 -5.83
N ASP A 12 -9.88 -8.80 -5.91
CA ASP A 12 -8.90 -7.72 -5.96
C ASP A 12 -9.07 -6.86 -7.19
N ARG A 13 -9.46 -7.47 -8.31
CA ARG A 13 -9.74 -6.71 -9.52
C ARG A 13 -10.95 -5.80 -9.35
N VAL A 14 -11.96 -6.27 -8.63
CA VAL A 14 -13.12 -5.45 -8.32
C VAL A 14 -12.71 -4.29 -7.42
N PHE A 15 -11.89 -4.58 -6.42
CA PHE A 15 -11.40 -3.60 -5.48
C PHE A 15 -10.52 -2.57 -6.19
N ASP A 16 -9.57 -3.03 -7.00
CA ASP A 16 -8.72 -2.15 -7.81
C ASP A 16 -9.55 -1.34 -8.79
N ARG A 17 -10.61 -1.93 -9.33
CA ARG A 17 -11.50 -1.22 -10.26
C ARG A 17 -12.27 -0.11 -9.55
N ALA A 18 -12.71 -0.36 -8.32
CA ALA A 18 -13.38 0.67 -7.54
C ALA A 18 -12.43 1.83 -7.24
N PHE A 19 -11.21 1.52 -6.83
CA PHE A 19 -10.18 2.53 -6.64
C PHE A 19 -9.77 3.19 -7.95
N GLY A 20 -9.62 2.39 -8.99
CA GLY A 20 -9.30 2.89 -10.32
C GLY A 20 -10.37 3.83 -10.85
N ALA A 21 -11.64 3.56 -10.56
CA ALA A 21 -12.72 4.45 -10.96
C ALA A 21 -12.64 5.80 -10.24
N VAL A 22 -12.29 5.78 -8.96
CA VAL A 22 -12.09 7.01 -8.18
C VAL A 22 -10.91 7.81 -8.73
N LEU A 23 -9.84 7.11 -9.09
CA LEU A 23 -8.65 7.75 -9.65
C LEU A 23 -8.88 8.21 -11.10
N ALA A 24 -9.61 7.42 -11.88
CA ALA A 24 -9.86 7.72 -13.29
C ALA A 24 -10.74 8.93 -13.49
N ASN A 25 -11.58 9.25 -12.53
CA ASN A 25 -12.38 10.48 -12.59
C ASN A 25 -11.52 11.74 -12.49
N GLY A 26 -10.27 11.58 -12.10
CA GLY A 26 -9.35 12.69 -11.99
C GLY A 26 -8.42 12.85 -13.18
N ASP A 27 -7.83 11.77 -13.65
CA ASP A 27 -6.83 11.85 -14.72
C ASP A 27 -6.59 10.45 -15.30
N ALA A 28 -6.57 10.36 -16.61
CA ALA A 28 -6.26 9.11 -17.30
C ALA A 28 -4.85 8.60 -16.99
N ASN A 29 -3.95 9.50 -16.62
CA ASN A 29 -2.58 9.12 -16.26
C ASN A 29 -2.47 8.61 -14.82
N ALA A 30 -3.53 8.71 -14.03
CA ALA A 30 -3.49 8.27 -12.64
C ALA A 30 -3.22 6.76 -12.52
N ALA A 31 -3.68 5.96 -13.49
CA ALA A 31 -3.44 4.53 -13.52
C ALA A 31 -1.95 4.19 -13.68
N SER A 32 -1.16 5.05 -14.34
CA SER A 32 0.26 4.83 -14.53
C SER A 32 1.09 5.23 -13.30
N ARG A 33 0.43 5.79 -12.28
CA ARG A 33 1.09 6.26 -11.06
C ARG A 33 0.81 5.34 -9.89
N SER A 34 0.65 4.07 -10.18
CA SER A 34 0.47 3.08 -9.14
C SER A 34 1.72 3.01 -8.27
N ILE A 35 1.50 2.88 -6.97
CA ILE A 35 2.59 2.70 -6.02
C ILE A 35 3.24 1.35 -6.27
N ALA A 36 4.53 1.33 -6.55
CA ALA A 36 5.27 0.09 -6.70
C ALA A 36 5.49 -0.51 -5.32
N LEU A 37 5.18 -1.78 -5.16
CA LEU A 37 5.35 -2.44 -3.89
C LEU A 37 5.78 -3.89 -4.03
N ASP A 38 6.45 -4.37 -2.99
CA ASP A 38 6.78 -5.77 -2.80
C ASP A 38 6.04 -6.29 -1.59
N VAL A 39 5.58 -7.52 -1.68
CA VAL A 39 4.96 -8.21 -0.55
C VAL A 39 5.70 -9.50 -0.31
N VAL A 40 6.18 -9.69 0.91
CA VAL A 40 6.86 -10.91 1.32
C VAL A 40 6.08 -11.54 2.45
N GLU A 41 5.86 -12.83 2.35
CA GLU A 41 5.21 -13.58 3.42
C GLU A 41 6.25 -14.30 4.25
N THR A 42 6.15 -14.13 5.57
CA THR A 42 6.90 -14.93 6.53
C THR A 42 5.93 -15.86 7.25
N PRO A 43 6.40 -16.83 8.05
CA PRO A 43 5.47 -17.68 8.79
C PRO A 43 4.51 -16.91 9.68
N ASP A 44 4.92 -15.76 10.20
CA ASP A 44 4.15 -15.02 11.19
C ASP A 44 3.51 -13.73 10.66
N ALA A 45 3.97 -13.22 9.52
CA ALA A 45 3.58 -11.88 9.10
C ALA A 45 3.74 -11.70 7.59
N TYR A 46 3.16 -10.62 7.10
CA TYR A 46 3.46 -10.10 5.78
C TYR A 46 4.28 -8.84 5.92
N ILE A 47 5.26 -8.67 5.04
CA ILE A 47 6.06 -7.47 4.98
C ILE A 47 5.79 -6.81 3.64
N VAL A 48 5.28 -5.59 3.68
CA VAL A 48 4.96 -4.83 2.49
C VAL A 48 5.94 -3.66 2.41
N LYS A 49 6.59 -3.51 1.28
CA LYS A 49 7.45 -2.35 1.02
C LYS A 49 6.89 -1.60 -0.17
N ALA A 50 6.63 -0.33 0.03
CA ALA A 50 6.05 0.53 -0.99
C ALA A 50 6.96 1.71 -1.26
N GLU A 51 7.21 1.99 -2.52
CA GLU A 51 8.05 3.12 -2.91
C GLU A 51 7.23 4.41 -2.91
N LEU A 52 7.54 5.29 -1.96
CA LEU A 52 6.88 6.59 -1.84
C LEU A 52 7.94 7.68 -1.62
N PRO A 53 8.85 7.86 -2.57
CA PRO A 53 9.92 8.83 -2.42
C PRO A 53 9.38 10.26 -2.51
N GLY A 54 9.95 11.14 -1.72
CA GLY A 54 9.59 12.55 -1.74
C GLY A 54 8.27 12.87 -1.07
N ILE A 55 7.61 11.89 -0.43
CA ILE A 55 6.33 12.10 0.22
C ILE A 55 6.55 12.03 1.73
N PRO A 56 6.21 13.09 2.47
CA PRO A 56 6.32 13.06 3.93
C PRO A 56 5.32 12.06 4.52
N LYS A 57 5.68 11.47 5.64
CA LYS A 57 4.86 10.41 6.24
C LYS A 57 3.46 10.90 6.66
N ASP A 58 3.32 12.18 6.97
CA ASP A 58 2.01 12.75 7.32
C ASP A 58 1.07 12.86 6.12
N LYS A 59 1.58 12.64 4.91
CA LYS A 59 0.79 12.59 3.68
C LYS A 59 0.51 11.17 3.22
N ILE A 60 0.88 10.18 4.02
CA ILE A 60 0.69 8.78 3.70
C ILE A 60 -0.38 8.22 4.63
N GLU A 61 -1.36 7.53 4.06
CA GLU A 61 -2.41 6.87 4.82
C GLU A 61 -2.35 5.38 4.55
N VAL A 62 -2.51 4.60 5.61
CA VAL A 62 -2.56 3.14 5.53
C VAL A 62 -3.80 2.66 6.25
N ASN A 63 -4.61 1.88 5.57
CA ASN A 63 -5.78 1.25 6.16
C ASN A 63 -5.62 -0.25 6.04
N VAL A 64 -5.86 -0.94 7.14
CA VAL A 64 -5.79 -2.39 7.21
C VAL A 64 -7.10 -2.90 7.77
N GLU A 65 -7.78 -3.74 7.01
CA GLU A 65 -9.04 -4.33 7.43
C GLU A 65 -9.08 -5.76 6.96
N ASP A 66 -9.09 -6.70 7.90
CA ASP A 66 -9.08 -8.13 7.63
C ASP A 66 -7.83 -8.51 6.83
N ARG A 67 -7.97 -8.78 5.55
CA ARG A 67 -6.84 -9.08 4.66
C ARG A 67 -6.61 -8.01 3.62
N ASN A 68 -7.33 -6.91 3.71
CA ASN A 68 -7.24 -5.82 2.74
C ASN A 68 -6.34 -4.73 3.28
N VAL A 69 -5.38 -4.32 2.49
CA VAL A 69 -4.45 -3.25 2.82
C VAL A 69 -4.55 -2.18 1.75
N THR A 70 -4.79 -0.96 2.17
CA THR A 70 -4.87 0.17 1.26
C THR A 70 -3.81 1.19 1.67
N ILE A 71 -3.01 1.61 0.71
CA ILE A 71 -2.00 2.64 0.90
C ILE A 71 -2.36 3.81 0.01
N GLY A 72 -2.52 4.97 0.61
CA GLY A 72 -2.78 6.21 -0.11
C GLY A 72 -1.72 7.24 0.21
N ALA A 73 -1.40 8.06 -0.75
CA ALA A 73 -0.44 9.13 -0.56
C ALA A 73 -0.81 10.35 -1.39
N SER A 74 -0.46 11.51 -0.90
CA SER A 74 -0.68 12.77 -1.59
C SER A 74 0.67 13.40 -1.89
N PHE A 75 0.98 13.54 -3.17
CA PHE A 75 2.21 14.15 -3.63
C PHE A 75 1.90 15.56 -4.13
N SER A 76 2.33 16.57 -3.38
CA SER A 76 2.08 17.95 -3.71
C SER A 76 3.28 18.58 -4.42
N GLN A 77 2.98 19.38 -5.41
CA GLN A 77 4.01 20.17 -6.08
C GLN A 77 4.31 21.41 -5.26
N GLU A 78 5.57 21.62 -4.93
CA GLU A 78 6.02 22.87 -4.35
C GLU A 78 6.46 23.79 -5.49
N ILE A 79 5.80 24.93 -5.60
CA ILE A 79 6.14 25.91 -6.62
C ILE A 79 6.88 27.03 -5.92
N GLU A 80 8.09 27.35 -6.41
CA GLU A 80 8.84 28.50 -5.92
C GLU A 80 8.04 29.77 -6.18
N ALA A 81 8.01 30.67 -5.19
CA ALA A 81 7.12 31.82 -5.18
C ALA A 81 7.22 32.70 -6.44
N ASN A 82 8.40 32.84 -6.98
CA ASN A 82 8.64 33.64 -8.19
C ASN A 82 9.16 32.78 -9.33
N GLY A 83 8.97 31.46 -9.22
CA GLY A 83 9.51 30.54 -10.18
C GLY A 83 8.60 30.31 -11.38
N LYS A 84 9.21 29.94 -12.49
CA LYS A 84 8.53 29.54 -13.70
C LYS A 84 8.94 28.11 -14.00
N THR A 85 8.00 27.21 -14.12
CA THR A 85 8.30 25.82 -14.44
C THR A 85 8.74 25.71 -15.90
N LEU A 86 9.96 25.32 -16.12
CA LEU A 86 10.50 25.10 -17.47
C LEU A 86 10.36 23.67 -17.94
N TRP A 87 10.36 22.74 -16.99
CA TRP A 87 10.32 21.31 -17.29
C TRP A 87 9.72 20.57 -16.11
N GLN A 88 8.81 19.66 -16.36
CA GLN A 88 8.17 18.90 -15.30
C GLN A 88 7.94 17.47 -15.78
N GLU A 89 8.59 16.53 -15.11
CA GLU A 89 8.40 15.11 -15.39
C GLU A 89 7.89 14.36 -14.15
N ARG A 90 8.07 14.96 -12.96
CA ARG A 90 7.60 14.35 -11.72
C ARG A 90 6.09 14.39 -11.68
N ASN A 91 5.52 13.27 -11.27
CA ASN A 91 4.07 13.14 -11.15
C ASN A 91 3.60 13.61 -9.76
N PHE A 92 2.58 14.42 -9.74
CA PHE A 92 1.99 14.93 -8.53
C PHE A 92 0.53 14.50 -8.45
N GLY A 93 -0.06 14.60 -7.26
CA GLY A 93 -1.44 14.25 -7.03
C GLY A 93 -1.57 13.12 -6.04
N LYS A 94 -2.66 12.39 -6.16
CA LYS A 94 -2.93 11.28 -5.24
C LYS A 94 -2.46 9.98 -5.85
N LEU A 95 -1.79 9.20 -5.02
CA LEU A 95 -1.37 7.83 -5.34
C LEU A 95 -2.14 6.88 -4.43
N SER A 96 -2.49 5.74 -4.95
CA SER A 96 -3.20 4.75 -4.15
C SER A 96 -2.86 3.35 -4.62
N ARG A 97 -2.84 2.43 -3.67
CA ARG A 97 -2.68 1.01 -3.97
C ARG A 97 -3.49 0.21 -2.97
N ALA A 98 -4.26 -0.74 -3.47
CA ALA A 98 -5.02 -1.67 -2.66
C ALA A 98 -4.51 -3.08 -2.94
N ILE A 99 -4.27 -3.84 -1.88
CA ILE A 99 -3.87 -5.23 -2.01
C ILE A 99 -4.71 -6.08 -1.07
N ARG A 100 -4.88 -7.34 -1.45
CA ARG A 100 -5.56 -8.32 -0.62
C ARG A 100 -4.59 -9.44 -0.32
N LEU A 101 -4.35 -9.66 0.96
CA LEU A 101 -3.43 -10.68 1.43
C LEU A 101 -4.12 -12.04 1.48
N PRO A 102 -3.34 -13.14 1.38
CA PRO A 102 -3.94 -14.48 1.44
C PRO A 102 -4.62 -14.81 2.76
N GLU A 103 -4.16 -14.24 3.87
CA GLU A 103 -4.71 -14.49 5.19
C GLU A 103 -5.01 -13.19 5.91
N PRO A 104 -5.97 -13.20 6.84
CA PRO A 104 -6.26 -12.01 7.64
C PRO A 104 -5.06 -11.60 8.48
N VAL A 105 -4.94 -10.31 8.71
CA VAL A 105 -3.85 -9.73 9.50
C VAL A 105 -4.41 -8.93 10.65
N ASP A 106 -3.58 -8.75 11.67
CA ASP A 106 -3.92 -7.98 12.85
C ASP A 106 -3.61 -6.51 12.61
N ALA A 107 -4.65 -5.73 12.40
CA ALA A 107 -4.49 -4.30 12.15
C ALA A 107 -3.85 -3.60 13.36
N ASN A 108 -4.22 -3.99 14.56
CA ASN A 108 -3.70 -3.34 15.77
C ASN A 108 -2.22 -3.65 16.01
N GLY A 109 -1.75 -4.80 15.53
CA GLY A 109 -0.35 -5.17 15.65
C GLY A 109 0.52 -4.71 14.49
N THR A 110 -0.07 -4.07 13.50
CA THR A 110 0.66 -3.63 12.33
C THR A 110 1.57 -2.46 12.66
N GLN A 111 2.80 -2.52 12.19
CA GLN A 111 3.78 -1.46 12.36
C GLN A 111 4.14 -0.90 11.00
N ALA A 112 4.39 0.41 10.97
CA ALA A 112 4.76 1.11 9.75
C ALA A 112 5.97 1.99 9.99
N THR A 113 6.89 1.96 9.05
CA THR A 113 8.04 2.86 9.03
C THR A 113 8.17 3.47 7.65
N HIS A 114 8.70 4.67 7.57
CA HIS A 114 8.98 5.33 6.31
C HIS A 114 10.39 5.86 6.35
N VAL A 115 11.30 5.18 5.66
CA VAL A 115 12.72 5.47 5.67
C VAL A 115 13.25 5.42 4.24
N ASP A 116 14.02 6.41 3.87
CA ASP A 116 14.63 6.50 2.53
C ASP A 116 13.63 6.41 1.39
N GLY A 117 12.44 6.95 1.60
CA GLY A 117 11.39 6.93 0.60
C GLY A 117 10.66 5.61 0.48
N VAL A 118 10.91 4.67 1.38
CA VAL A 118 10.24 3.36 1.37
C VAL A 118 9.36 3.23 2.60
N LEU A 119 8.08 3.03 2.36
CA LEU A 119 7.13 2.69 3.42
C LEU A 119 7.21 1.18 3.62
N GLN A 120 7.48 0.76 4.84
CA GLN A 120 7.49 -0.65 5.19
C GLN A 120 6.41 -0.93 6.22
N LEU A 121 5.55 -1.88 5.90
CA LEU A 121 4.51 -2.36 6.81
C LEU A 121 4.86 -3.77 7.24
N THR A 122 4.74 -4.03 8.53
CA THR A 122 4.82 -5.39 9.06
C THR A 122 3.45 -5.73 9.61
N LEU A 123 2.81 -6.71 9.00
CA LEU A 123 1.42 -7.06 9.27
C LEU A 123 1.37 -8.48 9.85
N PRO A 124 1.26 -8.61 11.18
CA PRO A 124 1.16 -9.94 11.80
C PRO A 124 -0.09 -10.67 11.34
N LYS A 125 0.02 -11.96 11.12
CA LYS A 125 -1.13 -12.78 10.77
C LYS A 125 -2.01 -13.01 11.98
N VAL A 126 -3.31 -12.88 11.80
CA VAL A 126 -4.28 -13.10 12.87
C VAL A 126 -4.21 -14.53 13.38
N ALA A 127 -4.11 -15.49 12.47
CA ALA A 127 -4.05 -16.89 12.86
C ALA A 127 -2.86 -17.19 13.78
N LYS A 128 -1.73 -16.49 13.58
CA LYS A 128 -0.57 -16.64 14.44
C LYS A 128 -0.77 -15.87 15.75
N ALA A 129 -1.29 -14.65 15.67
CA ALA A 129 -1.54 -13.82 16.84
C ALA A 129 -2.56 -14.44 17.79
N ASN A 130 -3.54 -15.13 17.22
CA ASN A 130 -4.62 -15.76 17.97
C ASN A 130 -4.42 -17.25 18.18
N SER A 131 -3.34 -17.82 17.65
CA SER A 131 -3.09 -19.24 17.80
C SER A 131 -2.82 -19.54 19.26
N LYS A 132 -3.48 -20.56 19.74
CA LYS A 132 -3.33 -20.99 21.12
C LYS A 132 -3.07 -22.48 21.11
N GLN A 133 -1.94 -22.83 21.69
CA GLN A 133 -1.63 -24.24 21.83
C GLN A 133 -2.55 -24.87 22.89
N ILE A 134 -3.25 -25.91 22.51
CA ILE A 134 -4.14 -26.61 23.41
C ILE A 134 -3.38 -27.80 23.97
N THR A 135 -3.28 -27.84 25.29
CA THR A 135 -2.65 -28.98 25.96
C THR A 135 -3.67 -30.10 26.09
N ILE A 136 -3.32 -31.27 25.60
CA ILE A 136 -4.17 -32.45 25.72
C ILE A 136 -3.94 -33.06 27.11
N GLN A 137 -5.01 -33.17 27.82
CA GLN A 137 -4.99 -33.78 29.16
C GLN A 137 -5.38 -35.25 29.12
#